data_4ea73770a50b9046df87768f4c310a0b
#
_entry.id   4ea73770a50b9046df87768f4c310a0b
#
_cell.length_a   1.000
_cell.length_b   1.000
_cell.length_c   1.000
_cell.angle_alpha   90.00
_cell.angle_beta   90.00
_cell.angle_gamma   90.00
#
_symmetry.space_group_name_H-M   'P 1'
#
loop_
_entity.id
_entity.type
_entity.pdbx_description
1 polymer ?
#
loop_
_entity_poly.entity_id
_entity_poly.type
_entity_poly.pdbx_seq_one_letter_code
_entity_poly.pdbx_strand_id
1 'polypeptide(L)'
;MAVQNVVLFQDNPLQLTLGGQLSPINVAYQTYGTLNADKSNAVLICHALTGDAEPYFDEPNKDGWWQNFMGDGLAFDTSKYFFICSNVLGGCKGTTGPSSINPTTGKPYGSQFPNIIVQDIIKVQKALLDYLGITHLKAIVGGSFGGMQATQWAIDYPDFMDNIVNLCSSIFFSAEAIGFNHVMRQAVINDPNFNNGDYYEGTPPNQGLSIARMLGMLTYRTDLQLAKAFGRATKSEGQFWGDHFQVESYLSYQGKKFLERFDANTYLHLLRALDLYDPSVGYTDVKEALSRIKACYTLVSVTTDQLFKSIDLHKSKQLLEQAGVDLRFYEFPSDYGHDAFLVDYTAFENKIRSGLEGESE
;
A
#
# COMPACT_ATOMS: atom_id res chain seq x y z
N MET A 1 5.59 17.20 11.73
CA MET A 1 4.73 18.11 10.89
C MET A 1 3.33 17.51 10.80
N ALA A 2 2.28 18.34 10.69
CA ALA A 2 0.90 17.84 10.59
C ALA A 2 0.58 17.41 9.15
N VAL A 3 -0.30 16.41 8.98
CA VAL A 3 -0.82 16.00 7.67
C VAL A 3 -1.49 17.20 6.99
N GLN A 4 -1.14 17.44 5.75
CA GLN A 4 -1.69 18.48 4.89
C GLN A 4 -2.88 17.94 4.11
N ASN A 5 -3.79 18.82 3.70
CA ASN A 5 -4.96 18.46 2.92
C ASN A 5 -5.11 19.42 1.74
N VAL A 6 -5.49 18.89 0.60
CA VAL A 6 -5.87 19.66 -0.59
C VAL A 6 -7.12 19.07 -1.21
N VAL A 7 -8.01 19.93 -1.71
CA VAL A 7 -9.21 19.50 -2.44
C VAL A 7 -8.96 19.62 -3.93
N LEU A 8 -9.02 18.50 -4.62
CA LEU A 8 -8.79 18.38 -6.06
C LEU A 8 -10.09 17.98 -6.79
N PHE A 9 -10.09 18.04 -8.10
CA PHE A 9 -11.20 17.61 -8.97
C PHE A 9 -12.53 18.35 -8.69
N GLN A 10 -12.49 19.62 -8.24
CA GLN A 10 -13.70 20.40 -7.96
C GLN A 10 -14.47 20.77 -9.24
N ASP A 11 -13.75 21.30 -10.24
CA ASP A 11 -14.35 21.77 -11.50
C ASP A 11 -14.39 20.70 -12.58
N ASN A 12 -13.45 19.74 -12.54
CA ASN A 12 -13.31 18.63 -13.48
C ASN A 12 -13.34 17.31 -12.70
N PRO A 13 -14.50 16.67 -12.53
CA PRO A 13 -14.62 15.41 -11.80
C PRO A 13 -13.70 14.31 -12.33
N LEU A 14 -13.08 13.56 -11.44
CA LEU A 14 -12.28 12.39 -11.80
C LEU A 14 -13.17 11.37 -12.51
N GLN A 15 -12.84 11.03 -13.76
CA GLN A 15 -13.47 9.92 -14.47
C GLN A 15 -12.82 8.61 -14.02
N LEU A 16 -13.62 7.73 -13.43
CA LEU A 16 -13.16 6.45 -12.90
C LEU A 16 -13.04 5.42 -14.01
N THR A 17 -12.03 4.59 -13.93
CA THR A 17 -11.69 3.60 -14.95
C THR A 17 -12.79 2.54 -15.15
N LEU A 18 -13.49 2.16 -14.07
CA LEU A 18 -14.63 1.23 -14.12
C LEU A 18 -15.98 1.93 -14.39
N GLY A 19 -15.96 3.20 -14.74
CA GLY A 19 -17.14 4.03 -14.99
C GLY A 19 -17.58 4.82 -13.76
N GLY A 20 -18.35 5.88 -14.03
CA GLY A 20 -18.74 6.86 -13.02
C GLY A 20 -17.67 7.94 -12.82
N GLN A 21 -17.96 8.84 -11.87
CA GLN A 21 -17.08 9.97 -11.57
C GLN A 21 -17.07 10.28 -10.07
N LEU A 22 -16.02 10.95 -9.61
CA LEU A 22 -15.88 11.38 -8.21
C LEU A 22 -15.40 12.84 -8.14
N SER A 23 -16.10 13.66 -7.36
CA SER A 23 -15.80 15.06 -7.12
C SER A 23 -16.59 15.57 -5.91
N PRO A 24 -16.03 16.48 -5.09
CA PRO A 24 -14.61 16.80 -4.98
C PRO A 24 -13.82 15.64 -4.32
N ILE A 25 -12.49 15.67 -4.46
CA ILE A 25 -11.61 14.69 -3.79
C ILE A 25 -10.69 15.46 -2.84
N ASN A 26 -10.85 15.22 -1.53
CA ASN A 26 -9.83 15.62 -0.55
C ASN A 26 -8.66 14.63 -0.60
N VAL A 27 -7.44 15.14 -0.62
CA VAL A 27 -6.21 14.34 -0.57
C VAL A 27 -5.41 14.75 0.65
N ALA A 28 -5.23 13.82 1.56
CA ALA A 28 -4.34 13.96 2.71
C ALA A 28 -2.92 13.50 2.31
N TYR A 29 -1.92 14.34 2.57
CA TYR A 29 -0.54 14.06 2.23
C TYR A 29 0.44 14.65 3.25
N GLN A 30 1.66 14.14 3.23
CA GLN A 30 2.78 14.64 4.04
C GLN A 30 4.02 14.75 3.17
N THR A 31 4.92 15.69 3.52
CA THR A 31 6.19 15.88 2.84
C THR A 31 7.34 15.88 3.82
N TYR A 32 8.50 15.40 3.38
CA TYR A 32 9.71 15.26 4.21
C TYR A 32 10.94 15.70 3.43
N GLY A 33 11.91 16.32 4.11
CA GLY A 33 13.09 16.89 3.46
C GLY A 33 12.81 18.25 2.83
N THR A 34 13.72 18.71 1.96
CA THR A 34 13.65 20.01 1.30
C THR A 34 13.68 19.84 -0.21
N LEU A 35 12.67 20.36 -0.89
CA LEU A 35 12.63 20.39 -2.36
C LEU A 35 13.67 21.38 -2.86
N ASN A 36 14.56 20.93 -3.76
CA ASN A 36 15.57 21.79 -4.37
C ASN A 36 14.94 22.74 -5.42
N ALA A 37 15.71 23.74 -5.84
CA ALA A 37 15.19 24.82 -6.69
C ALA A 37 14.72 24.35 -8.08
N ASP A 38 15.37 23.33 -8.64
CA ASP A 38 15.03 22.70 -9.93
C ASP A 38 14.08 21.52 -9.80
N LYS A 39 13.65 21.18 -8.55
CA LYS A 39 12.73 20.10 -8.20
C LYS A 39 13.19 18.70 -8.63
N SER A 40 14.49 18.50 -8.84
CA SER A 40 15.06 17.22 -9.33
C SER A 40 15.17 16.13 -8.27
N ASN A 41 14.95 16.45 -6.98
CA ASN A 41 15.12 15.53 -5.86
C ASN A 41 13.79 15.01 -5.27
N ALA A 42 12.69 15.17 -5.97
CA ALA A 42 11.38 14.72 -5.49
C ALA A 42 11.21 13.19 -5.63
N VAL A 43 10.74 12.53 -4.58
CA VAL A 43 10.45 11.08 -4.53
C VAL A 43 9.03 10.87 -4.03
N LEU A 44 8.24 10.07 -4.77
CA LEU A 44 6.90 9.68 -4.34
C LEU A 44 6.95 8.36 -3.56
N ILE A 45 6.36 8.34 -2.36
CA ILE A 45 6.14 7.13 -1.56
C ILE A 45 4.71 6.66 -1.75
N CYS A 46 4.54 5.43 -2.21
CA CYS A 46 3.27 4.74 -2.32
C CYS A 46 3.10 3.76 -1.16
N HIS A 47 2.16 4.03 -0.25
CA HIS A 47 1.97 3.18 0.93
C HIS A 47 1.29 1.85 0.61
N ALA A 48 1.53 0.85 1.47
CA ALA A 48 0.89 -0.46 1.42
C ALA A 48 -0.60 -0.39 1.80
N LEU A 49 -1.32 -1.51 1.66
CA LEU A 49 -2.78 -1.63 1.79
C LEU A 49 -3.38 -0.86 2.98
N THR A 50 -2.76 -0.93 4.15
CA THR A 50 -3.25 -0.33 5.39
C THR A 50 -2.34 0.79 5.92
N GLY A 51 -1.51 1.36 5.06
CA GLY A 51 -0.69 2.53 5.36
C GLY A 51 -1.49 3.84 5.28
N ASP A 52 -0.78 4.93 5.44
CA ASP A 52 -1.29 6.29 5.36
C ASP A 52 -0.19 7.26 4.89
N ALA A 53 -0.43 8.56 4.98
CA ALA A 53 0.51 9.58 4.55
C ALA A 53 1.70 9.80 5.50
N GLU A 54 1.82 9.03 6.59
CA GLU A 54 2.78 9.27 7.67
C GLU A 54 3.81 8.12 7.81
N PRO A 55 4.71 7.93 6.83
CA PRO A 55 5.77 6.93 6.92
C PRO A 55 6.80 7.21 8.03
N TYR A 56 6.94 8.47 8.45
CA TYR A 56 7.97 8.92 9.39
C TYR A 56 7.47 10.07 10.27
N PHE A 57 7.92 10.10 11.51
CA PHE A 57 7.76 11.22 12.44
C PHE A 57 9.11 11.67 12.98
N ASP A 58 9.36 12.97 12.97
CA ASP A 58 10.49 13.61 13.62
C ASP A 58 10.11 14.08 15.05
N GLU A 59 9.21 13.34 15.70
CA GLU A 59 8.72 13.62 17.04
C GLU A 59 8.99 12.42 17.96
N PRO A 60 9.53 12.63 19.16
CA PRO A 60 9.76 11.53 20.09
C PRO A 60 8.43 10.82 20.45
N ASN A 61 8.47 9.50 20.55
CA ASN A 61 7.35 8.61 20.88
C ASN A 61 6.23 8.54 19.82
N LYS A 62 6.50 8.95 18.59
CA LYS A 62 5.65 8.68 17.43
C LYS A 62 6.45 7.88 16.43
N ASP A 63 5.86 6.80 15.91
CA ASP A 63 6.48 5.95 14.90
C ASP A 63 5.61 5.89 13.67
N GLY A 64 6.18 6.30 12.54
CA GLY A 64 5.64 6.05 11.21
C GLY A 64 5.89 4.59 10.79
N TRP A 65 5.18 4.16 9.74
CA TRP A 65 5.29 2.77 9.29
C TRP A 65 6.63 2.44 8.58
N TRP A 66 7.45 3.46 8.25
CA TRP A 66 8.84 3.36 7.76
C TRP A 66 9.82 4.16 8.65
N GLN A 67 9.54 4.27 9.95
CA GLN A 67 10.32 5.06 10.89
C GLN A 67 11.82 4.76 10.85
N ASN A 68 12.20 3.49 10.72
CA ASN A 68 13.60 3.06 10.71
C ASN A 68 14.26 3.14 9.32
N PHE A 69 13.52 3.46 8.27
CA PHE A 69 14.02 3.60 6.91
C PHE A 69 14.24 5.06 6.51
N MET A 70 13.54 6.01 7.13
CA MET A 70 13.51 7.42 6.74
C MET A 70 14.14 8.32 7.80
N GLY A 71 14.94 9.27 7.34
CA GLY A 71 15.65 10.24 8.17
C GLY A 71 17.00 10.59 7.55
N ASP A 72 17.72 11.54 8.16
CA ASP A 72 19.04 11.95 7.69
C ASP A 72 20.02 10.77 7.69
N GLY A 73 20.60 10.50 6.52
CA GLY A 73 21.56 9.42 6.35
C GLY A 73 20.97 8.00 6.32
N LEU A 74 19.65 7.82 6.44
CA LEU A 74 18.97 6.52 6.30
C LEU A 74 18.69 6.18 4.82
N ALA A 75 18.04 5.04 4.56
CA ALA A 75 17.72 4.59 3.21
C ALA A 75 16.92 5.65 2.42
N PHE A 76 15.91 6.24 3.07
CA PHE A 76 15.19 7.41 2.58
C PHE A 76 15.77 8.67 3.23
N ASP A 77 16.87 9.15 2.66
CA ASP A 77 17.67 10.25 3.21
C ASP A 77 16.98 11.60 3.01
N THR A 78 16.38 12.12 4.08
CA THR A 78 15.66 13.41 4.10
C THR A 78 16.58 14.63 3.93
N SER A 79 17.90 14.46 4.08
CA SER A 79 18.87 15.52 3.78
C SER A 79 19.14 15.67 2.26
N LYS A 80 18.87 14.62 1.46
CA LYS A 80 19.11 14.59 0.01
C LYS A 80 17.83 14.73 -0.80
N TYR A 81 16.75 14.06 -0.39
CA TYR A 81 15.52 13.94 -1.15
C TYR A 81 14.37 14.68 -0.51
N PHE A 82 13.43 15.09 -1.35
CA PHE A 82 12.13 15.58 -0.93
C PHE A 82 11.09 14.49 -1.17
N PHE A 83 10.63 13.86 -0.10
CA PHE A 83 9.64 12.80 -0.16
C PHE A 83 8.22 13.35 -0.05
N ILE A 84 7.32 12.76 -0.84
CA ILE A 84 5.89 13.02 -0.80
C ILE A 84 5.20 11.68 -0.55
N CYS A 85 4.31 11.62 0.44
CA CYS A 85 3.45 10.46 0.69
C CYS A 85 2.02 10.93 0.83
N SER A 86 1.09 10.38 0.05
CA SER A 86 -0.34 10.67 0.17
C SER A 86 -1.10 9.45 0.63
N ASN A 87 -2.15 9.65 1.43
CA ASN A 87 -3.12 8.59 1.64
C ASN A 87 -3.88 8.34 0.33
N VAL A 88 -4.03 7.06 -0.06
CA VAL A 88 -4.64 6.67 -1.34
C VAL A 88 -6.11 7.04 -1.42
N LEU A 89 -6.62 7.26 -2.63
CA LEU A 89 -8.05 7.34 -2.90
C LEU A 89 -8.75 6.08 -2.38
N GLY A 90 -9.89 6.24 -1.73
CA GLY A 90 -10.58 5.13 -1.07
C GLY A 90 -10.06 4.80 0.32
N GLY A 91 -9.01 5.48 0.79
CA GLY A 91 -8.46 5.36 2.15
C GLY A 91 -9.37 5.98 3.22
N CYS A 92 -8.99 5.78 4.50
CA CYS A 92 -9.73 6.33 5.65
C CYS A 92 -8.87 7.24 6.54
N LYS A 93 -7.75 7.75 6.00
CA LYS A 93 -6.81 8.62 6.72
C LYS A 93 -6.73 10.02 6.10
N GLY A 94 -7.91 10.61 5.86
CA GLY A 94 -8.06 11.99 5.39
C GLY A 94 -8.29 12.12 3.87
N THR A 95 -7.84 11.18 3.04
CA THR A 95 -8.23 11.18 1.62
C THR A 95 -9.65 10.64 1.44
N THR A 96 -10.37 11.19 0.44
CA THR A 96 -11.74 10.78 0.13
C THR A 96 -11.85 9.27 -0.06
N GLY A 97 -12.74 8.66 0.70
CA GLY A 97 -13.01 7.24 0.73
C GLY A 97 -14.43 6.93 1.23
N PRO A 98 -14.78 5.67 1.47
CA PRO A 98 -16.12 5.26 1.90
C PRO A 98 -16.64 5.95 3.15
N SER A 99 -15.77 6.25 4.12
CA SER A 99 -16.12 6.96 5.35
C SER A 99 -16.24 8.48 5.21
N SER A 100 -15.84 9.04 4.05
CA SER A 100 -15.96 10.47 3.77
C SER A 100 -17.40 10.88 3.54
N ILE A 101 -17.72 12.15 3.89
CA ILE A 101 -19.06 12.70 3.64
C ILE A 101 -19.27 12.90 2.14
N ASN A 102 -20.31 12.30 1.61
CA ASN A 102 -20.78 12.54 0.25
C ASN A 102 -21.45 13.91 0.19
N PRO A 103 -20.94 14.87 -0.60
CA PRO A 103 -21.46 16.22 -0.65
C PRO A 103 -22.92 16.32 -1.14
N THR A 104 -23.39 15.29 -1.88
CA THR A 104 -24.76 15.26 -2.40
C THR A 104 -25.77 14.86 -1.32
N THR A 105 -25.38 13.96 -0.41
CA THR A 105 -26.32 13.40 0.59
C THR A 105 -26.09 13.95 1.99
N GLY A 106 -24.92 14.54 2.26
CA GLY A 106 -24.50 14.98 3.61
C GLY A 106 -24.19 13.83 4.58
N LYS A 107 -24.15 12.57 4.10
CA LYS A 107 -23.84 11.36 4.85
C LYS A 107 -22.56 10.72 4.33
N PRO A 108 -21.90 9.80 5.08
CA PRO A 108 -20.79 9.00 4.53
C PRO A 108 -21.20 8.31 3.23
N TYR A 109 -20.24 8.16 2.31
CA TYR A 109 -20.51 7.42 1.07
C TYR A 109 -20.96 5.99 1.35
N GLY A 110 -20.35 5.33 2.32
CA GLY A 110 -20.67 3.95 2.69
C GLY A 110 -20.63 3.01 1.50
N SER A 111 -21.69 2.24 1.33
CA SER A 111 -21.90 1.31 0.22
C SER A 111 -21.99 2.00 -1.15
N GLN A 112 -22.22 3.32 -1.18
CA GLN A 112 -22.33 4.11 -2.42
C GLN A 112 -20.99 4.66 -2.90
N PHE A 113 -19.90 4.42 -2.17
CA PHE A 113 -18.57 4.80 -2.66
C PHE A 113 -18.27 4.06 -3.97
N PRO A 114 -17.85 4.78 -5.03
CA PRO A 114 -17.67 4.15 -6.33
C PRO A 114 -16.56 3.11 -6.33
N ASN A 115 -16.64 2.14 -7.24
CA ASN A 115 -15.59 1.16 -7.44
C ASN A 115 -14.35 1.84 -8.03
N ILE A 116 -13.24 1.70 -7.36
CA ILE A 116 -11.94 2.24 -7.75
C ILE A 116 -10.93 1.12 -8.00
N ILE A 117 -9.96 1.38 -8.84
CA ILE A 117 -8.80 0.50 -9.09
C ILE A 117 -7.50 1.30 -8.98
N VAL A 118 -6.36 0.63 -9.09
CA VAL A 118 -5.04 1.26 -8.93
C VAL A 118 -4.85 2.45 -9.88
N GLN A 119 -5.32 2.34 -11.12
CA GLN A 119 -5.25 3.43 -12.12
C GLN A 119 -5.95 4.72 -11.62
N ASP A 120 -7.07 4.60 -10.89
CA ASP A 120 -7.76 5.78 -10.35
C ASP A 120 -6.98 6.40 -9.17
N ILE A 121 -6.32 5.57 -8.36
CA ILE A 121 -5.42 6.03 -7.30
C ILE A 121 -4.27 6.85 -7.90
N ILE A 122 -3.63 6.34 -8.98
CA ILE A 122 -2.54 7.01 -9.67
C ILE A 122 -2.96 8.38 -10.24
N LYS A 123 -4.15 8.47 -10.83
CA LYS A 123 -4.68 9.76 -11.33
C LYS A 123 -4.79 10.81 -10.21
N VAL A 124 -5.20 10.40 -9.01
CA VAL A 124 -5.30 11.31 -7.85
C VAL A 124 -3.91 11.72 -7.35
N GLN A 125 -2.97 10.79 -7.26
CA GLN A 125 -1.59 11.08 -6.92
C GLN A 125 -0.94 12.04 -7.94
N LYS A 126 -1.20 11.83 -9.24
CA LYS A 126 -0.71 12.71 -10.31
C LYS A 126 -1.26 14.13 -10.14
N ALA A 127 -2.55 14.28 -9.88
CA ALA A 127 -3.17 15.58 -9.63
C ALA A 127 -2.59 16.28 -8.39
N LEU A 128 -2.21 15.52 -7.34
CA LEU A 128 -1.50 16.08 -6.18
C LEU A 128 -0.13 16.60 -6.58
N LEU A 129 0.65 15.85 -7.38
CA LEU A 129 1.98 16.31 -7.83
C LEU A 129 1.86 17.55 -8.72
N ASP A 130 0.84 17.63 -9.58
CA ASP A 130 0.56 18.83 -10.38
C ASP A 130 0.24 20.04 -9.50
N TYR A 131 -0.57 19.85 -8.46
CA TYR A 131 -0.86 20.89 -7.46
C TYR A 131 0.41 21.39 -6.75
N LEU A 132 1.35 20.47 -6.41
CA LEU A 132 2.65 20.82 -5.82
C LEU A 132 3.65 21.40 -6.84
N GLY A 133 3.27 21.45 -8.12
CA GLY A 133 4.10 21.93 -9.20
C GLY A 133 5.31 21.03 -9.48
N ILE A 134 5.19 19.72 -9.20
CA ILE A 134 6.22 18.71 -9.48
C ILE A 134 5.92 18.09 -10.84
N THR A 135 6.82 18.22 -11.76
CA THR A 135 6.68 17.77 -13.16
C THR A 135 7.54 16.55 -13.48
N HIS A 136 8.42 16.17 -12.56
CA HIS A 136 9.29 15.00 -12.68
C HIS A 136 9.68 14.48 -11.28
N LEU A 137 9.89 13.17 -11.16
CA LEU A 137 10.31 12.51 -9.93
C LEU A 137 11.68 11.84 -10.12
N LYS A 138 12.54 11.96 -9.12
CA LYS A 138 13.78 11.16 -9.04
C LYS A 138 13.46 9.68 -8.94
N ALA A 139 12.45 9.33 -8.13
CA ALA A 139 12.01 7.95 -7.99
C ALA A 139 10.56 7.86 -7.49
N ILE A 140 9.95 6.69 -7.72
CA ILE A 140 8.74 6.26 -7.03
C ILE A 140 9.06 4.96 -6.29
N VAL A 141 8.71 4.91 -5.00
CA VAL A 141 8.97 3.74 -4.17
C VAL A 141 7.70 3.26 -3.50
N GLY A 142 7.50 1.95 -3.47
CA GLY A 142 6.39 1.33 -2.76
C GLY A 142 6.61 -0.13 -2.48
N GLY A 143 6.03 -0.61 -1.37
CA GLY A 143 6.03 -2.03 -1.03
C GLY A 143 4.63 -2.62 -1.11
N SER A 144 4.52 -3.90 -1.47
CA SER A 144 3.22 -4.59 -1.55
C SER A 144 2.24 -3.86 -2.49
N PHE A 145 1.07 -3.46 -2.02
CA PHE A 145 0.12 -2.63 -2.78
C PHE A 145 0.75 -1.32 -3.29
N GLY A 146 1.72 -0.75 -2.55
CA GLY A 146 2.50 0.41 -3.00
C GLY A 146 3.39 0.10 -4.21
N GLY A 147 3.92 -1.11 -4.30
CA GLY A 147 4.71 -1.55 -5.46
C GLY A 147 3.88 -1.70 -6.74
N MET A 148 2.61 -2.13 -6.62
CA MET A 148 1.65 -2.11 -7.75
C MET A 148 1.35 -0.68 -8.21
N GLN A 149 1.19 0.26 -7.28
CA GLN A 149 1.04 1.68 -7.59
C GLN A 149 2.27 2.22 -8.34
N ALA A 150 3.48 1.94 -7.84
CA ALA A 150 4.72 2.38 -8.47
C ALA A 150 4.88 1.81 -9.90
N THR A 151 4.52 0.53 -10.10
CA THR A 151 4.52 -0.10 -11.43
C THR A 151 3.54 0.58 -12.37
N GLN A 152 2.31 0.84 -11.89
CA GLN A 152 1.29 1.50 -12.71
C GLN A 152 1.68 2.93 -13.07
N TRP A 153 2.33 3.65 -12.17
CA TRP A 153 2.89 4.98 -12.45
C TRP A 153 3.85 4.96 -13.64
N ALA A 154 4.77 4.00 -13.68
CA ALA A 154 5.74 3.87 -14.76
C ALA A 154 5.09 3.52 -16.12
N ILE A 155 3.94 2.85 -16.09
CA ILE A 155 3.15 2.53 -17.29
C ILE A 155 2.37 3.75 -17.77
N ASP A 156 1.63 4.42 -16.88
CA ASP A 156 0.73 5.51 -17.24
C ASP A 156 1.49 6.80 -17.58
N TYR A 157 2.61 7.06 -16.89
CA TYR A 157 3.41 8.29 -17.02
C TYR A 157 4.90 7.98 -17.23
N PRO A 158 5.29 7.31 -18.34
CA PRO A 158 6.64 6.75 -18.55
C PRO A 158 7.77 7.79 -18.54
N ASP A 159 7.48 9.05 -18.80
CA ASP A 159 8.46 10.14 -18.81
C ASP A 159 8.51 10.95 -17.51
N PHE A 160 7.77 10.51 -16.47
CA PHE A 160 7.58 11.31 -15.27
C PHE A 160 8.58 10.96 -14.14
N MET A 161 9.34 9.89 -14.27
CA MET A 161 10.31 9.45 -13.24
C MET A 161 11.55 8.81 -13.84
N ASP A 162 12.66 8.91 -13.10
CA ASP A 162 13.92 8.24 -13.45
C ASP A 162 13.92 6.77 -12.98
N ASN A 163 13.39 6.50 -11.78
CA ASN A 163 13.55 5.23 -11.12
C ASN A 163 12.25 4.72 -10.47
N ILE A 164 12.08 3.39 -10.46
CA ILE A 164 11.06 2.67 -9.70
C ILE A 164 11.75 1.74 -8.69
N VAL A 165 11.29 1.77 -7.44
CA VAL A 165 11.71 0.84 -6.40
C VAL A 165 10.48 0.07 -5.90
N ASN A 166 10.32 -1.14 -6.40
CA ASN A 166 9.22 -2.04 -6.05
C ASN A 166 9.70 -3.08 -5.03
N LEU A 167 9.15 -3.03 -3.82
CA LEU A 167 9.52 -3.89 -2.70
C LEU A 167 8.42 -4.94 -2.46
N CYS A 168 8.74 -6.22 -2.61
CA CYS A 168 7.84 -7.33 -2.29
C CYS A 168 6.46 -7.23 -2.98
N SER A 169 6.44 -6.89 -4.29
CA SER A 169 5.19 -6.78 -5.04
C SER A 169 5.33 -7.31 -6.46
N SER A 170 4.40 -8.14 -6.89
CA SER A 170 4.35 -8.74 -8.22
C SER A 170 3.50 -7.92 -9.20
N ILE A 171 3.67 -8.19 -10.50
CA ILE A 171 2.87 -7.58 -11.57
C ILE A 171 1.39 -8.02 -11.49
N PHE A 172 1.12 -9.23 -11.02
CA PHE A 172 -0.23 -9.76 -10.81
C PHE A 172 -0.38 -10.33 -9.40
N PHE A 173 -1.57 -10.18 -8.83
CA PHE A 173 -1.90 -10.82 -7.58
C PHE A 173 -2.27 -12.29 -7.82
N SER A 174 -1.72 -13.22 -7.05
CA SER A 174 -1.93 -14.65 -7.27
C SER A 174 -3.35 -15.09 -6.90
N ALA A 175 -3.83 -16.20 -7.50
CA ALA A 175 -5.13 -16.77 -7.16
C ALA A 175 -5.26 -17.12 -5.66
N GLU A 176 -4.17 -17.59 -5.03
CA GLU A 176 -4.14 -17.88 -3.60
C GLU A 176 -4.29 -16.60 -2.77
N ALA A 177 -3.57 -15.55 -3.13
CA ALA A 177 -3.65 -14.25 -2.45
C ALA A 177 -5.03 -13.59 -2.62
N ILE A 178 -5.65 -13.68 -3.82
CA ILE A 178 -7.07 -13.32 -4.06
C ILE A 178 -7.99 -14.16 -3.17
N GLY A 179 -7.68 -15.44 -2.98
CA GLY A 179 -8.42 -16.33 -2.07
C GLY A 179 -8.37 -15.86 -0.62
N PHE A 180 -7.20 -15.48 -0.10
CA PHE A 180 -7.07 -14.87 1.22
C PHE A 180 -7.90 -13.58 1.34
N ASN A 181 -7.81 -12.69 0.36
CA ASN A 181 -8.60 -11.47 0.33
C ASN A 181 -10.10 -11.76 0.29
N HIS A 182 -10.53 -12.79 -0.46
CA HIS A 182 -11.93 -13.22 -0.47
C HIS A 182 -12.42 -13.63 0.91
N VAL A 183 -11.65 -14.45 1.64
CA VAL A 183 -12.00 -14.87 3.02
C VAL A 183 -12.07 -13.65 3.96
N MET A 184 -11.11 -12.73 3.86
CA MET A 184 -11.12 -11.48 4.64
C MET A 184 -12.37 -10.64 4.36
N ARG A 185 -12.73 -10.47 3.07
CA ARG A 185 -13.97 -9.76 2.71
C ARG A 185 -15.21 -10.47 3.22
N GLN A 186 -15.26 -11.81 3.13
CA GLN A 186 -16.41 -12.58 3.66
C GLN A 186 -16.55 -12.44 5.18
N ALA A 187 -15.45 -12.37 5.92
CA ALA A 187 -15.49 -12.12 7.36
C ALA A 187 -16.18 -10.79 7.69
N VAL A 188 -15.87 -9.71 6.93
CA VAL A 188 -16.49 -8.39 7.11
C VAL A 188 -17.95 -8.38 6.65
N ILE A 189 -18.25 -8.91 5.45
CA ILE A 189 -19.59 -8.85 4.83
C ILE A 189 -20.61 -9.66 5.63
N ASN A 190 -20.18 -10.78 6.25
CA ASN A 190 -21.05 -11.62 7.06
C ASN A 190 -21.13 -11.19 8.54
N ASP A 191 -20.47 -10.11 8.93
CA ASP A 191 -20.66 -9.55 10.29
C ASP A 191 -22.10 -9.03 10.41
N PRO A 192 -22.84 -9.37 11.47
CA PRO A 192 -24.23 -8.92 11.68
C PRO A 192 -24.41 -7.40 11.62
N ASN A 193 -23.36 -6.63 11.94
CA ASN A 193 -23.39 -5.17 11.95
C ASN A 193 -22.96 -4.54 10.61
N PHE A 194 -22.62 -5.33 9.59
CA PHE A 194 -22.16 -4.79 8.30
C PHE A 194 -23.24 -3.96 7.59
N ASN A 195 -24.51 -4.33 7.74
CA ASN A 195 -25.66 -3.61 7.20
C ASN A 195 -25.48 -3.18 5.73
N ASN A 196 -25.02 -4.10 4.88
CA ASN A 196 -24.70 -3.84 3.46
C ASN A 196 -23.73 -2.66 3.22
N GLY A 197 -22.90 -2.32 4.20
CA GLY A 197 -21.95 -1.20 4.16
C GLY A 197 -22.46 0.10 4.73
N ASP A 198 -23.73 0.17 5.18
CA ASP A 198 -24.35 1.37 5.75
C ASP A 198 -24.42 1.29 7.29
N TYR A 199 -23.27 1.20 7.94
CA TYR A 199 -23.13 1.05 9.39
C TYR A 199 -22.72 2.34 10.14
N TYR A 200 -22.45 3.43 9.46
CA TYR A 200 -21.84 4.64 10.07
C TYR A 200 -22.72 5.33 11.12
N GLU A 201 -24.04 5.17 11.06
CA GLU A 201 -24.97 5.67 12.08
C GLU A 201 -25.25 4.63 13.20
N GLY A 202 -24.61 3.46 13.14
CA GLY A 202 -24.81 2.35 14.06
C GLY A 202 -23.53 1.76 14.61
N THR A 203 -23.54 0.44 14.83
CA THR A 203 -22.38 -0.32 15.29
C THR A 203 -21.58 -0.80 14.09
N PRO A 204 -20.26 -0.50 13.98
CA PRO A 204 -19.44 -1.02 12.89
C PRO A 204 -19.28 -2.55 12.94
N PRO A 205 -18.94 -3.20 11.80
CA PRO A 205 -18.71 -4.65 11.70
C PRO A 205 -17.33 -5.04 12.29
N ASN A 206 -17.15 -4.76 13.57
CA ASN A 206 -15.88 -4.88 14.27
C ASN A 206 -15.38 -6.33 14.37
N GLN A 207 -16.28 -7.30 14.53
CA GLN A 207 -15.89 -8.71 14.63
C GLN A 207 -15.32 -9.20 13.28
N GLY A 208 -16.03 -8.91 12.20
CA GLY A 208 -15.60 -9.27 10.85
C GLY A 208 -14.28 -8.61 10.47
N LEU A 209 -14.14 -7.31 10.73
CA LEU A 209 -12.90 -6.58 10.45
C LEU A 209 -11.72 -7.09 11.30
N SER A 210 -11.97 -7.43 12.57
CA SER A 210 -10.96 -8.02 13.44
C SER A 210 -10.50 -9.39 12.92
N ILE A 211 -11.41 -10.28 12.53
CA ILE A 211 -11.09 -11.59 11.93
C ILE A 211 -10.31 -11.41 10.63
N ALA A 212 -10.75 -10.52 9.76
CA ALA A 212 -10.04 -10.20 8.52
C ALA A 212 -8.58 -9.76 8.79
N ARG A 213 -8.36 -8.91 9.81
CA ARG A 213 -7.01 -8.52 10.22
C ARG A 213 -6.18 -9.67 10.76
N MET A 214 -6.78 -10.58 11.57
CA MET A 214 -6.09 -11.77 12.06
C MET A 214 -5.57 -12.63 10.91
N LEU A 215 -6.39 -12.88 9.89
CA LEU A 215 -5.96 -13.62 8.70
C LEU A 215 -4.84 -12.88 7.95
N GLY A 216 -4.97 -11.56 7.75
CA GLY A 216 -3.90 -10.75 7.16
C GLY A 216 -2.58 -10.90 7.91
N MET A 217 -2.59 -10.86 9.25
CA MET A 217 -1.38 -11.02 10.06
C MET A 217 -0.71 -12.39 9.87
N LEU A 218 -1.47 -13.44 9.59
CA LEU A 218 -0.91 -14.76 9.28
C LEU A 218 -0.26 -14.80 7.90
N THR A 219 -0.78 -14.08 6.90
CA THR A 219 -0.19 -14.03 5.56
C THR A 219 1.04 -13.14 5.48
N TYR A 220 1.23 -12.21 6.42
CA TYR A 220 2.36 -11.27 6.41
C TYR A 220 3.60 -11.84 7.10
N ARG A 221 3.47 -12.84 7.97
CA ARG A 221 4.55 -13.37 8.81
C ARG A 221 4.95 -14.78 8.41
N THR A 222 6.21 -15.11 8.67
CA THR A 222 6.71 -16.47 8.45
C THR A 222 6.32 -17.41 9.57
N ASP A 223 6.24 -18.71 9.25
CA ASP A 223 6.15 -19.79 10.25
C ASP A 223 7.29 -19.70 11.28
N LEU A 224 8.52 -19.48 10.80
CA LEU A 224 9.70 -19.34 11.66
C LEU A 224 9.54 -18.21 12.69
N GLN A 225 9.04 -17.05 12.27
CA GLN A 225 8.82 -15.90 13.16
C GLN A 225 7.75 -16.20 14.20
N LEU A 226 6.63 -16.81 13.77
CA LEU A 226 5.57 -17.20 14.69
C LEU A 226 6.04 -18.27 15.66
N ALA A 227 6.82 -19.26 15.20
CA ALA A 227 7.40 -20.29 16.04
C ALA A 227 8.40 -19.73 17.06
N LYS A 228 9.28 -18.81 16.66
CA LYS A 228 10.22 -18.13 17.56
C LYS A 228 9.51 -17.27 18.60
N ALA A 229 8.45 -16.56 18.21
CA ALA A 229 7.75 -15.62 19.09
C ALA A 229 6.80 -16.33 20.09
N PHE A 230 6.12 -17.37 19.66
CA PHE A 230 5.01 -17.96 20.42
C PHE A 230 5.17 -19.46 20.64
N GLY A 231 5.72 -20.21 19.69
CA GLY A 231 5.78 -21.67 19.72
C GLY A 231 4.41 -22.29 20.02
N ARG A 232 4.34 -23.16 21.02
CA ARG A 232 3.10 -23.70 21.58
C ARG A 232 2.83 -23.20 23.00
N ALA A 233 3.36 -22.04 23.36
CA ALA A 233 3.17 -21.48 24.69
C ALA A 233 1.69 -21.19 24.98
N THR A 234 1.23 -21.60 26.15
CA THR A 234 -0.14 -21.39 26.62
C THR A 234 -0.21 -20.22 27.60
N LYS A 235 -1.41 -19.68 27.79
CA LYS A 235 -1.70 -18.73 28.86
C LYS A 235 -2.01 -19.49 30.15
N SER A 236 -1.65 -18.90 31.30
CA SER A 236 -1.90 -19.49 32.62
C SER A 236 -3.39 -19.68 32.95
N GLU A 237 -4.26 -18.85 32.36
CA GLU A 237 -5.72 -18.84 32.54
C GLU A 237 -6.45 -19.06 31.22
N GLY A 238 -5.90 -19.91 30.34
CA GLY A 238 -6.48 -20.20 29.04
C GLY A 238 -7.86 -20.81 29.11
N GLN A 239 -8.79 -20.33 28.30
CA GLN A 239 -10.16 -20.88 28.19
C GLN A 239 -10.25 -21.83 27.00
N PHE A 240 -11.02 -22.92 27.15
CA PHE A 240 -11.14 -23.92 26.09
C PHE A 240 -11.62 -23.36 24.74
N TRP A 241 -12.58 -22.44 24.75
CA TRP A 241 -13.10 -21.75 23.57
C TRP A 241 -12.60 -20.30 23.40
N GLY A 242 -11.70 -19.85 24.27
CA GLY A 242 -11.07 -18.52 24.20
C GLY A 242 -9.61 -18.62 23.81
N ASP A 243 -8.88 -17.52 24.05
CA ASP A 243 -7.44 -17.48 23.82
C ASP A 243 -6.70 -18.42 24.78
N HIS A 244 -6.34 -19.60 24.30
CA HIS A 244 -5.60 -20.61 25.07
C HIS A 244 -4.09 -20.50 24.80
N PHE A 245 -3.70 -20.33 23.54
CA PHE A 245 -2.31 -20.16 23.14
C PHE A 245 -1.92 -18.66 23.05
N GLN A 246 -0.65 -18.36 23.26
CA GLN A 246 -0.18 -16.98 23.14
C GLN A 246 -0.34 -16.39 21.74
N VAL A 247 -0.21 -17.20 20.69
CA VAL A 247 -0.45 -16.77 19.32
C VAL A 247 -1.90 -16.32 19.07
N GLU A 248 -2.89 -16.98 19.73
CA GLU A 248 -4.30 -16.57 19.64
C GLU A 248 -4.51 -15.20 20.27
N SER A 249 -3.90 -14.95 21.45
CA SER A 249 -3.95 -13.64 22.09
C SER A 249 -3.28 -12.55 21.27
N TYR A 250 -2.16 -12.88 20.62
CA TYR A 250 -1.50 -11.96 19.71
C TYR A 250 -2.40 -11.57 18.53
N LEU A 251 -3.03 -12.56 17.88
CA LEU A 251 -3.95 -12.30 16.76
C LEU A 251 -5.17 -11.50 17.21
N SER A 252 -5.77 -11.87 18.33
CA SER A 252 -6.90 -11.13 18.93
C SER A 252 -6.53 -9.67 19.25
N TYR A 253 -5.32 -9.43 19.78
CA TYR A 253 -4.82 -8.09 20.03
C TYR A 253 -4.64 -7.29 18.72
N GLN A 254 -4.03 -7.90 17.71
CA GLN A 254 -3.83 -7.23 16.40
C GLN A 254 -5.16 -6.92 15.72
N GLY A 255 -6.13 -7.82 15.79
CA GLY A 255 -7.47 -7.57 15.30
C GLY A 255 -8.12 -6.36 15.98
N LYS A 256 -8.13 -6.33 17.33
CA LYS A 256 -8.69 -5.21 18.11
C LYS A 256 -7.99 -3.88 17.82
N LYS A 257 -6.65 -3.85 17.83
CA LYS A 257 -5.86 -2.66 17.54
C LYS A 257 -6.17 -2.08 16.16
N PHE A 258 -6.49 -2.94 15.19
CA PHE A 258 -6.80 -2.50 13.83
C PHE A 258 -8.11 -1.69 13.75
N LEU A 259 -9.10 -2.03 14.59
CA LEU A 259 -10.40 -1.33 14.66
C LEU A 259 -10.28 0.15 15.04
N GLU A 260 -9.22 0.52 15.76
CA GLU A 260 -8.98 1.90 16.20
C GLU A 260 -8.54 2.83 15.07
N ARG A 261 -8.06 2.27 13.94
CA ARG A 261 -7.42 3.04 12.89
C ARG A 261 -7.92 2.76 11.48
N PHE A 262 -8.79 1.77 11.28
CA PHE A 262 -9.20 1.39 9.93
C PHE A 262 -10.71 1.20 9.81
N ASP A 263 -11.26 1.63 8.68
CA ASP A 263 -12.68 1.53 8.33
C ASP A 263 -12.94 0.25 7.51
N ALA A 264 -14.06 -0.42 7.78
CA ALA A 264 -14.37 -1.71 7.17
C ALA A 264 -14.68 -1.60 5.65
N ASN A 265 -15.44 -0.59 5.22
CA ASN A 265 -15.68 -0.36 3.80
C ASN A 265 -14.40 0.00 3.06
N THR A 266 -13.55 0.85 3.65
CA THR A 266 -12.22 1.15 3.12
C THR A 266 -11.42 -0.14 2.91
N TYR A 267 -11.42 -1.05 3.90
CA TYR A 267 -10.71 -2.32 3.79
C TYR A 267 -11.23 -3.18 2.63
N LEU A 268 -12.56 -3.26 2.48
CA LEU A 268 -13.19 -3.99 1.36
C LEU A 268 -12.83 -3.40 0.00
N HIS A 269 -12.89 -2.06 -0.15
CA HIS A 269 -12.58 -1.38 -1.41
C HIS A 269 -11.11 -1.55 -1.79
N LEU A 270 -10.18 -1.36 -0.86
CA LEU A 270 -8.75 -1.47 -1.13
C LEU A 270 -8.33 -2.93 -1.40
N LEU A 271 -8.90 -3.92 -0.69
CA LEU A 271 -8.71 -5.34 -1.03
C LEU A 271 -9.21 -5.65 -2.45
N ARG A 272 -10.33 -5.05 -2.85
CA ARG A 272 -10.87 -5.26 -4.20
C ARG A 272 -10.00 -4.57 -5.26
N ALA A 273 -9.50 -3.37 -4.99
CA ALA A 273 -8.57 -2.68 -5.89
C ALA A 273 -7.27 -3.48 -6.09
N LEU A 274 -6.78 -4.11 -5.02
CA LEU A 274 -5.62 -5.01 -5.06
C LEU A 274 -5.90 -6.26 -5.92
N ASP A 275 -7.07 -6.92 -5.71
CA ASP A 275 -7.45 -8.11 -6.47
C ASP A 275 -7.64 -7.83 -7.97
N LEU A 276 -8.17 -6.64 -8.29
CA LEU A 276 -8.47 -6.21 -9.66
C LEU A 276 -7.26 -5.58 -10.36
N TYR A 277 -6.12 -5.48 -9.68
CA TYR A 277 -4.95 -4.90 -10.31
C TYR A 277 -4.51 -5.72 -11.53
N ASP A 278 -4.60 -5.07 -12.67
CA ASP A 278 -4.14 -5.57 -13.97
C ASP A 278 -3.47 -4.40 -14.71
N PRO A 279 -2.15 -4.46 -14.93
CA PRO A 279 -1.43 -3.41 -15.64
C PRO A 279 -1.80 -3.30 -17.13
N SER A 280 -2.43 -4.34 -17.69
CA SER A 280 -2.83 -4.36 -19.11
C SER A 280 -4.12 -3.60 -19.41
N VAL A 281 -4.81 -3.08 -18.41
CA VAL A 281 -6.04 -2.28 -18.60
C VAL A 281 -5.75 -1.08 -19.50
N GLY A 282 -6.42 -1.03 -20.66
CA GLY A 282 -6.21 0.00 -21.69
C GLY A 282 -5.13 -0.33 -22.74
N TYR A 283 -4.50 -1.50 -22.64
CA TYR A 283 -3.50 -2.02 -23.58
C TYR A 283 -3.95 -3.36 -24.19
N THR A 284 -3.28 -3.79 -25.27
CA THR A 284 -3.59 -5.06 -25.94
C THR A 284 -3.25 -6.26 -25.05
N ASP A 285 -2.11 -6.17 -24.32
CA ASP A 285 -1.63 -7.18 -23.37
C ASP A 285 -0.66 -6.57 -22.34
N VAL A 286 -0.23 -7.41 -21.39
CA VAL A 286 0.70 -6.99 -20.32
C VAL A 286 2.06 -6.61 -20.88
N LYS A 287 2.53 -7.21 -21.95
CA LYS A 287 3.84 -6.89 -22.54
C LYS A 287 3.84 -5.49 -23.15
N GLU A 288 2.76 -5.13 -23.87
CA GLU A 288 2.58 -3.77 -24.40
C GLU A 288 2.59 -2.76 -23.25
N ALA A 289 1.82 -2.98 -22.19
CA ALA A 289 1.78 -2.11 -21.03
C ALA A 289 3.16 -1.93 -20.39
N LEU A 290 3.85 -3.03 -20.08
CA LEU A 290 5.18 -2.99 -19.45
C LEU A 290 6.26 -2.39 -20.34
N SER A 291 6.16 -2.52 -21.68
CA SER A 291 7.12 -1.92 -22.64
C SER A 291 7.12 -0.39 -22.62
N ARG A 292 6.13 0.23 -22.01
CA ARG A 292 6.07 1.68 -21.81
C ARG A 292 7.02 2.17 -20.71
N ILE A 293 7.44 1.29 -19.79
CA ILE A 293 8.31 1.64 -18.66
C ILE A 293 9.68 2.06 -19.20
N LYS A 294 10.04 3.33 -18.98
CA LYS A 294 11.34 3.92 -19.35
C LYS A 294 12.28 4.05 -18.15
N ALA A 295 11.71 4.11 -16.96
CA ALA A 295 12.46 4.22 -15.72
C ALA A 295 13.33 2.98 -15.47
N CYS A 296 14.47 3.17 -14.80
CA CYS A 296 15.18 2.05 -14.22
C CYS A 296 14.31 1.39 -13.13
N TYR A 297 14.14 0.08 -13.21
CA TYR A 297 13.21 -0.65 -12.35
C TYR A 297 13.95 -1.57 -11.39
N THR A 298 13.88 -1.28 -10.10
CA THR A 298 14.39 -2.16 -9.05
C THR A 298 13.24 -2.99 -8.47
N LEU A 299 13.33 -4.32 -8.58
CA LEU A 299 12.39 -5.27 -8.01
C LEU A 299 13.07 -6.07 -6.90
N VAL A 300 12.54 -5.99 -5.68
CA VAL A 300 13.07 -6.70 -4.52
C VAL A 300 12.11 -7.80 -4.08
N SER A 301 12.61 -9.03 -3.99
CA SER A 301 11.91 -10.24 -3.58
C SER A 301 12.43 -10.76 -2.24
N VAL A 302 11.53 -11.26 -1.40
CA VAL A 302 11.87 -11.97 -0.17
C VAL A 302 11.43 -13.42 -0.30
N THR A 303 12.37 -14.36 -0.22
CA THR A 303 12.10 -15.79 -0.49
C THR A 303 11.12 -16.43 0.49
N THR A 304 10.95 -15.85 1.65
CA THR A 304 10.04 -16.31 2.73
C THR A 304 8.68 -15.62 2.71
N ASP A 305 8.43 -14.70 1.76
CA ASP A 305 7.14 -14.05 1.59
C ASP A 305 6.08 -15.06 1.15
N GLN A 306 4.98 -15.15 1.94
CA GLN A 306 3.88 -16.07 1.68
C GLN A 306 2.73 -15.43 0.91
N LEU A 307 2.68 -14.10 0.87
CA LEU A 307 1.62 -13.34 0.19
C LEU A 307 2.03 -12.99 -1.26
N PHE A 308 3.21 -12.40 -1.42
CA PHE A 308 3.83 -12.15 -2.72
C PHE A 308 5.01 -13.12 -2.88
N LYS A 309 4.69 -14.35 -3.26
CA LYS A 309 5.65 -15.45 -3.28
C LYS A 309 6.79 -15.20 -4.27
N SER A 310 7.99 -15.65 -3.92
CA SER A 310 9.17 -15.60 -4.78
C SER A 310 8.88 -16.08 -6.21
N ILE A 311 8.10 -17.15 -6.38
CA ILE A 311 7.71 -17.66 -7.71
C ILE A 311 6.95 -16.61 -8.54
N ASP A 312 6.11 -15.77 -7.92
CA ASP A 312 5.34 -14.75 -8.62
C ASP A 312 6.20 -13.52 -8.92
N LEU A 313 7.19 -13.21 -8.06
CA LEU A 313 8.21 -12.20 -8.33
C LEU A 313 9.13 -12.62 -9.48
N HIS A 314 9.52 -13.90 -9.58
CA HIS A 314 10.27 -14.43 -10.72
C HIS A 314 9.46 -14.37 -12.03
N LYS A 315 8.15 -14.64 -12.01
CA LYS A 315 7.27 -14.43 -13.17
C LYS A 315 7.22 -12.95 -13.56
N SER A 316 7.10 -12.07 -12.58
CA SER A 316 7.10 -10.62 -12.79
C SER A 316 8.42 -10.15 -13.40
N LYS A 317 9.57 -10.65 -12.89
CA LYS A 317 10.90 -10.44 -13.47
C LYS A 317 10.93 -10.82 -14.95
N GLN A 318 10.46 -12.03 -15.28
CA GLN A 318 10.45 -12.50 -16.67
C GLN A 318 9.58 -11.61 -17.59
N LEU A 319 8.43 -11.15 -17.13
CA LEU A 319 7.56 -10.25 -17.90
C LEU A 319 8.23 -8.90 -18.15
N LEU A 320 8.86 -8.31 -17.13
CA LEU A 320 9.61 -7.05 -17.25
C LEU A 320 10.79 -7.18 -18.22
N GLU A 321 11.58 -8.26 -18.12
CA GLU A 321 12.69 -8.54 -19.04
C GLU A 321 12.20 -8.73 -20.49
N GLN A 322 11.10 -9.46 -20.71
CA GLN A 322 10.51 -9.68 -22.03
C GLN A 322 9.93 -8.39 -22.64
N ALA A 323 9.54 -7.44 -21.80
CA ALA A 323 9.10 -6.11 -22.21
C ALA A 323 10.26 -5.15 -22.49
N GLY A 324 11.51 -5.54 -22.18
CA GLY A 324 12.71 -4.73 -22.41
C GLY A 324 12.97 -3.67 -21.34
N VAL A 325 12.41 -3.83 -20.15
CA VAL A 325 12.59 -2.90 -19.03
C VAL A 325 14.03 -3.01 -18.49
N ASP A 326 14.68 -1.89 -18.20
CA ASP A 326 15.97 -1.83 -17.49
C ASP A 326 15.74 -2.27 -16.03
N LEU A 327 15.92 -3.58 -15.77
CA LEU A 327 15.52 -4.23 -14.52
C LEU A 327 16.72 -4.62 -13.66
N ARG A 328 16.65 -4.25 -12.39
CA ARG A 328 17.48 -4.80 -11.31
C ARG A 328 16.63 -5.67 -10.42
N PHE A 329 17.03 -6.92 -10.23
CA PHE A 329 16.31 -7.88 -9.41
C PHE A 329 17.18 -8.36 -8.26
N TYR A 330 16.67 -8.17 -7.05
CA TYR A 330 17.31 -8.65 -5.82
C TYR A 330 16.37 -9.63 -5.11
N GLU A 331 16.95 -10.73 -4.63
CA GLU A 331 16.21 -11.71 -3.83
C GLU A 331 17.06 -12.18 -2.65
N PHE A 332 16.46 -12.21 -1.47
CA PHE A 332 17.11 -12.67 -0.25
C PHE A 332 16.10 -13.25 0.76
N PRO A 333 16.54 -14.09 1.71
CA PRO A 333 15.69 -14.56 2.80
C PRO A 333 15.53 -13.48 3.87
N SER A 334 14.35 -13.42 4.51
CA SER A 334 14.12 -12.65 5.74
C SER A 334 13.20 -13.43 6.67
N ASP A 335 13.48 -13.40 7.96
CA ASP A 335 12.62 -14.03 8.98
C ASP A 335 11.21 -13.39 9.02
N TYR A 336 11.05 -12.17 8.48
CA TYR A 336 9.84 -11.37 8.60
C TYR A 336 8.80 -11.62 7.49
N GLY A 337 9.12 -12.41 6.46
CA GLY A 337 8.20 -12.69 5.35
C GLY A 337 7.79 -11.43 4.59
N HIS A 338 6.48 -11.25 4.38
CA HIS A 338 5.96 -10.07 3.69
C HIS A 338 6.21 -8.76 4.44
N ASP A 339 6.17 -8.78 5.78
CA ASP A 339 6.45 -7.59 6.60
C ASP A 339 7.92 -7.13 6.51
N ALA A 340 8.81 -7.89 5.86
CA ALA A 340 10.24 -7.57 5.77
C ALA A 340 10.52 -6.16 5.23
N PHE A 341 9.80 -5.71 4.20
CA PHE A 341 9.97 -4.36 3.64
C PHE A 341 9.54 -3.23 4.61
N LEU A 342 8.88 -3.57 5.72
CA LEU A 342 8.49 -2.60 6.77
C LEU A 342 9.45 -2.62 7.97
N VAL A 343 10.15 -3.75 8.23
CA VAL A 343 10.88 -3.93 9.50
C VAL A 343 12.33 -4.37 9.34
N ASP A 344 12.71 -4.98 8.21
CA ASP A 344 14.08 -5.48 7.96
C ASP A 344 14.93 -4.43 7.24
N TYR A 345 15.08 -3.24 7.87
CA TYR A 345 15.76 -2.10 7.26
C TYR A 345 17.19 -2.43 6.81
N THR A 346 17.92 -3.27 7.56
CA THR A 346 19.30 -3.65 7.23
C THR A 346 19.39 -4.41 5.91
N ALA A 347 18.45 -5.32 5.65
CA ALA A 347 18.43 -6.11 4.42
C ALA A 347 18.01 -5.27 3.19
N PHE A 348 17.18 -4.24 3.39
CA PHE A 348 16.66 -3.41 2.31
C PHE A 348 17.45 -2.15 2.03
N GLU A 349 18.23 -1.64 2.98
CA GLU A 349 18.86 -0.31 2.92
C GLU A 349 19.61 -0.06 1.61
N ASN A 350 20.57 -0.91 1.26
CA ASN A 350 21.38 -0.72 0.05
C ASN A 350 20.54 -0.81 -1.23
N LYS A 351 19.57 -1.76 -1.28
CA LYS A 351 18.68 -1.93 -2.44
C LYS A 351 17.80 -0.72 -2.68
N ILE A 352 17.34 -0.08 -1.60
CA ILE A 352 16.57 1.16 -1.69
C ILE A 352 17.48 2.31 -2.15
N ARG A 353 18.67 2.47 -1.54
CA ARG A 353 19.61 3.55 -1.92
C ARG A 353 20.01 3.45 -3.39
N SER A 354 20.50 2.29 -3.83
CA SER A 354 20.88 2.08 -5.23
C SER A 354 19.70 2.20 -6.19
N GLY A 355 18.51 1.74 -5.76
CA GLY A 355 17.27 1.89 -6.53
C GLY A 355 16.83 3.34 -6.72
N LEU A 356 16.98 4.19 -5.70
CA LEU A 356 16.66 5.62 -5.81
C LEU A 356 17.62 6.36 -6.75
N GLU A 357 18.89 5.96 -6.81
CA GLU A 357 19.90 6.56 -7.70
C GLU A 357 19.91 5.95 -9.10
N GLY A 358 19.28 4.79 -9.29
CA GLY A 358 19.36 4.05 -10.56
C GLY A 358 20.72 3.37 -10.75
N GLU A 359 21.41 3.03 -9.66
CA GLU A 359 22.71 2.36 -9.67
C GLU A 359 22.57 0.90 -9.32
N SER A 360 23.50 0.04 -9.76
CA SER A 360 23.64 -1.34 -9.27
C SER A 360 24.49 -1.33 -7.99
N GLU A 361 24.19 -2.27 -7.06
CA GLU A 361 25.02 -2.47 -5.86
C GLU A 361 26.48 -2.81 -6.21
#